data_cddb90718d4941904051e78d3ce8f84b
#
_entry.id   cddb90718d4941904051e78d3ce8f84b
#
_cell.length_a   1.000
_cell.length_b   1.000
_cell.length_c   1.000
_cell.angle_alpha   90.00
_cell.angle_beta   90.00
_cell.angle_gamma   90.00
#
_symmetry.space_group_name_H-M   'P 1'
#
loop_
_entity.id
_entity.type
_entity.pdbx_description
1 polymer ?
#
loop_
_entity_poly.entity_id
_entity_poly.type
_entity_poly.pdbx_seq_one_letter_code
_entity_poly.pdbx_strand_id
1 'polypeptide(L)'
;MTPEEFIDLWKDNKLTERGGAQGHFDDLCDLLGVDKPRDPDNYCFEHGAKKSGGGDGWADVWKRGCFGWENKKPGRDLATALHQLTDYTLKLENPPLLVVSDRERIIIHTAFTGYPDEPREIRIEELVDPEKRQILRWVFTDPQKLRPEKSTAAITAEAAGRFAGLAKAMRERGMDGQRVAHFLVQCLFCIFAEDENLLPGSVFTEILKSAGSDADKAGKRINKLFTAMQQKIGGEYGDHDIAWFNGGLFQTIAIPPLTPTDLTALYAAAADMDWRAIDPTIFGTLFERGLDPAARAPLGAHYTDTGTIAKLIHPLITVPLLAAWQTVKTVIAAGQGKGPRTKEYKEARAAYHGFLLCLHLFQVLDPACGSGNFLYLALKALRDLEKQVHLEAQELGIEAELSMQTGPHNIRGIEINEFAAELARVTVWIGDIQWCRRNGREIARDPILR
;
A
#
# COMPACT_ATOMS: atom_id res chain seq x y z
N MET A 1 -15.54 -17.99 -30.96
CA MET A 1 -15.29 -16.59 -31.32
C MET A 1 -13.80 -16.40 -31.58
N THR A 2 -13.43 -15.80 -32.73
CA THR A 2 -12.02 -15.45 -32.99
C THR A 2 -11.64 -14.15 -32.29
N PRO A 3 -10.35 -13.86 -32.11
CA PRO A 3 -9.91 -12.58 -31.53
C PRO A 3 -10.40 -11.36 -32.32
N GLU A 4 -10.37 -11.46 -33.65
CA GLU A 4 -10.79 -10.39 -34.54
C GLU A 4 -12.31 -10.13 -34.40
N GLU A 5 -13.11 -11.19 -34.36
CA GLU A 5 -14.59 -11.09 -34.14
C GLU A 5 -14.89 -10.43 -32.77
N PHE A 6 -14.13 -10.77 -31.73
CA PHE A 6 -14.30 -10.17 -30.40
C PHE A 6 -13.96 -8.69 -30.41
N ILE A 7 -12.82 -8.32 -31.01
CA ILE A 7 -12.38 -6.93 -31.12
C ILE A 7 -13.38 -6.09 -31.90
N ASP A 8 -13.83 -6.57 -33.06
CA ASP A 8 -14.80 -5.86 -33.90
C ASP A 8 -16.13 -5.63 -33.19
N LEU A 9 -16.57 -6.58 -32.35
CA LEU A 9 -17.79 -6.48 -31.56
C LEU A 9 -17.71 -5.47 -30.42
N TRP A 10 -16.59 -5.41 -29.75
CA TRP A 10 -16.47 -4.69 -28.49
C TRP A 10 -15.65 -3.38 -28.56
N LYS A 11 -14.82 -3.19 -29.56
CA LYS A 11 -14.13 -1.92 -29.81
C LYS A 11 -15.17 -0.84 -30.13
N ASP A 12 -15.04 0.31 -29.49
CA ASP A 12 -15.95 1.47 -29.63
C ASP A 12 -17.44 1.15 -29.34
N ASN A 13 -17.71 0.08 -28.59
CA ASN A 13 -19.06 -0.34 -28.24
C ASN A 13 -19.73 0.65 -27.28
N LYS A 14 -20.90 1.18 -27.65
CA LYS A 14 -21.63 2.24 -26.93
C LYS A 14 -22.65 1.75 -25.90
N LEU A 15 -22.73 0.46 -25.64
CA LEU A 15 -23.64 -0.08 -24.62
C LEU A 15 -23.32 0.52 -23.24
N THR A 16 -24.35 0.66 -22.39
CA THR A 16 -24.20 1.10 -21.01
C THR A 16 -23.35 0.11 -20.23
N GLU A 17 -22.78 0.54 -19.10
CA GLU A 17 -21.99 -0.33 -18.21
C GLU A 17 -22.76 -1.61 -17.89
N ARG A 18 -23.97 -1.49 -17.35
CA ARG A 18 -24.82 -2.63 -16.98
C ARG A 18 -25.29 -3.47 -18.19
N GLY A 19 -25.54 -2.85 -19.31
CA GLY A 19 -26.03 -3.56 -20.50
C GLY A 19 -24.95 -4.29 -21.30
N GLY A 20 -23.71 -3.88 -21.16
CA GLY A 20 -22.57 -4.44 -21.89
C GLY A 20 -21.63 -5.32 -21.08
N ALA A 21 -21.57 -5.15 -19.73
CA ALA A 21 -20.58 -5.82 -18.91
C ALA A 21 -20.70 -7.36 -18.92
N GLN A 22 -21.91 -7.89 -18.73
CA GLN A 22 -22.11 -9.35 -18.73
C GLN A 22 -21.90 -9.96 -20.12
N GLY A 23 -22.40 -9.30 -21.17
CA GLY A 23 -22.19 -9.78 -22.55
C GLY A 23 -20.72 -9.79 -22.94
N HIS A 24 -19.99 -8.71 -22.63
CA HIS A 24 -18.56 -8.63 -22.86
C HIS A 24 -17.80 -9.73 -22.13
N PHE A 25 -18.14 -9.97 -20.86
CA PHE A 25 -17.49 -11.00 -20.05
C PHE A 25 -17.79 -12.41 -20.57
N ASP A 26 -19.03 -12.70 -20.96
CA ASP A 26 -19.42 -13.99 -21.56
C ASP A 26 -18.68 -14.26 -22.87
N ASP A 27 -18.58 -13.25 -23.75
CA ASP A 27 -17.87 -13.34 -25.02
C ASP A 27 -16.35 -13.50 -24.79
N LEU A 28 -15.79 -12.84 -23.75
CA LEU A 28 -14.40 -13.05 -23.34
C LEU A 28 -14.16 -14.50 -22.88
N CYS A 29 -15.10 -15.08 -22.13
CA CYS A 29 -15.02 -16.50 -21.75
C CYS A 29 -15.02 -17.41 -22.99
N ASP A 30 -15.87 -17.13 -23.99
CA ASP A 30 -15.92 -17.88 -25.25
C ASP A 30 -14.61 -17.75 -26.05
N LEU A 31 -14.04 -16.53 -26.13
CA LEU A 31 -12.75 -16.28 -26.77
C LEU A 31 -11.60 -17.06 -26.09
N LEU A 32 -11.58 -17.06 -24.75
CA LEU A 32 -10.55 -17.71 -23.97
C LEU A 32 -10.77 -19.23 -23.82
N GLY A 33 -11.97 -19.74 -24.15
CA GLY A 33 -12.32 -21.15 -23.96
C GLY A 33 -12.35 -21.55 -22.49
N VAL A 34 -12.92 -20.68 -21.62
CA VAL A 34 -13.08 -20.90 -20.18
C VAL A 34 -14.56 -20.91 -19.79
N ASP A 35 -14.87 -21.49 -18.62
CA ASP A 35 -16.24 -21.55 -18.12
C ASP A 35 -16.83 -20.15 -17.87
N LYS A 36 -18.14 -20.02 -18.05
CA LYS A 36 -18.92 -18.80 -17.73
C LYS A 36 -19.43 -18.81 -16.29
N PRO A 37 -19.71 -17.64 -15.68
CA PRO A 37 -20.24 -17.55 -14.32
C PRO A 37 -21.67 -18.12 -14.23
N ARG A 38 -21.82 -19.34 -13.67
CA ARG A 38 -23.09 -20.04 -13.54
C ARG A 38 -23.26 -20.77 -12.21
N ASP A 39 -22.31 -20.62 -11.30
CA ASP A 39 -22.31 -21.25 -9.98
C ASP A 39 -22.34 -20.15 -8.90
N PRO A 40 -23.51 -19.94 -8.23
CA PRO A 40 -23.66 -18.87 -7.25
C PRO A 40 -22.72 -19.00 -6.03
N ASP A 41 -22.21 -20.18 -5.75
CA ASP A 41 -21.37 -20.45 -4.59
C ASP A 41 -19.87 -20.35 -4.91
N ASN A 42 -19.47 -20.50 -6.18
CA ASN A 42 -18.06 -20.55 -6.56
C ASN A 42 -17.70 -19.64 -7.76
N TYR A 43 -18.64 -19.33 -8.65
CA TYR A 43 -18.38 -18.52 -9.83
C TYR A 43 -19.66 -17.86 -10.37
N CYS A 44 -19.86 -16.59 -10.05
CA CYS A 44 -21.10 -15.88 -10.34
C CYS A 44 -20.91 -14.42 -10.73
N PHE A 45 -21.93 -13.88 -11.38
CA PHE A 45 -22.12 -12.43 -11.53
C PHE A 45 -22.71 -11.82 -10.26
N GLU A 46 -22.46 -10.51 -10.05
CA GLU A 46 -23.03 -9.69 -8.99
C GLU A 46 -22.92 -10.36 -7.61
N HIS A 47 -21.70 -10.83 -7.24
CA HIS A 47 -21.48 -11.47 -5.95
C HIS A 47 -21.81 -10.51 -4.80
N GLY A 48 -22.67 -10.96 -3.88
CA GLY A 48 -23.12 -10.16 -2.74
C GLY A 48 -24.29 -9.19 -3.00
N ALA A 49 -24.89 -9.20 -4.21
CA ALA A 49 -26.00 -8.30 -4.57
C ALA A 49 -27.30 -8.52 -3.79
N LYS A 50 -27.45 -9.61 -3.04
CA LYS A 50 -28.62 -9.89 -2.19
C LYS A 50 -28.61 -9.12 -0.87
N LYS A 51 -28.32 -7.82 -0.90
CA LYS A 51 -28.48 -6.98 0.29
C LYS A 51 -29.87 -6.40 0.38
N SER A 52 -30.48 -6.51 1.54
CA SER A 52 -31.79 -5.94 1.90
C SER A 52 -31.88 -4.41 1.86
N GLY A 53 -31.02 -3.73 1.09
CA GLY A 53 -30.97 -2.28 0.98
C GLY A 53 -30.70 -1.72 -0.40
N GLY A 54 -30.64 -2.56 -1.47
CA GLY A 54 -30.51 -2.08 -2.85
C GLY A 54 -29.14 -1.48 -3.23
N GLY A 55 -28.06 -1.84 -2.51
CA GLY A 55 -26.70 -1.46 -2.90
C GLY A 55 -26.11 -2.42 -3.96
N ASP A 56 -25.10 -1.94 -4.70
CA ASP A 56 -24.33 -2.73 -5.64
C ASP A 56 -23.64 -3.92 -4.94
N GLY A 57 -23.37 -5.00 -5.66
CA GLY A 57 -22.64 -6.16 -5.17
C GLY A 57 -21.19 -5.83 -4.77
N TRP A 58 -20.49 -6.80 -4.21
CA TRP A 58 -19.08 -6.62 -3.84
C TRP A 58 -18.12 -6.71 -5.02
N ALA A 59 -18.54 -7.41 -6.08
CA ALA A 59 -17.86 -7.50 -7.37
C ALA A 59 -18.87 -7.83 -8.47
N ASP A 60 -18.64 -7.32 -9.69
CA ASP A 60 -19.45 -7.64 -10.86
C ASP A 60 -19.32 -9.11 -11.25
N VAL A 61 -18.12 -9.67 -11.13
CA VAL A 61 -17.86 -11.11 -11.28
C VAL A 61 -16.90 -11.56 -10.20
N TRP A 62 -17.18 -12.72 -9.63
CA TRP A 62 -16.29 -13.35 -8.65
C TRP A 62 -16.14 -14.84 -8.96
N LYS A 63 -14.89 -15.31 -8.86
CA LYS A 63 -14.54 -16.71 -8.92
C LYS A 63 -13.70 -17.10 -7.73
N ARG A 64 -14.22 -18.02 -6.89
CA ARG A 64 -13.57 -18.44 -5.65
C ARG A 64 -12.14 -18.89 -5.89
N GLY A 65 -11.20 -18.36 -5.10
CA GLY A 65 -9.78 -18.70 -5.16
C GLY A 65 -9.05 -18.24 -6.44
N CYS A 66 -9.74 -17.50 -7.33
CA CYS A 66 -9.16 -16.99 -8.55
C CYS A 66 -9.15 -15.47 -8.56
N PHE A 67 -10.32 -14.83 -8.66
CA PHE A 67 -10.38 -13.38 -8.83
C PHE A 67 -11.67 -12.73 -8.31
N GLY A 68 -11.58 -11.42 -8.01
CA GLY A 68 -12.68 -10.46 -8.03
C GLY A 68 -12.53 -9.56 -9.25
N TRP A 69 -13.63 -9.28 -9.96
CA TRP A 69 -13.61 -8.50 -11.19
C TRP A 69 -14.64 -7.38 -11.14
N GLU A 70 -14.24 -6.17 -11.51
CA GLU A 70 -15.10 -4.99 -11.59
C GLU A 70 -15.01 -4.35 -12.96
N ASN A 71 -16.17 -3.97 -13.51
CA ASN A 71 -16.27 -3.31 -14.80
C ASN A 71 -16.63 -1.84 -14.64
N LYS A 72 -16.11 -1.01 -15.50
CA LYS A 72 -16.51 0.40 -15.66
C LYS A 72 -16.79 0.71 -17.11
N LYS A 73 -17.40 1.88 -17.37
CA LYS A 73 -17.56 2.37 -18.73
C LYS A 73 -16.20 2.69 -19.36
N PRO A 74 -16.06 2.54 -20.69
CA PRO A 74 -14.86 2.95 -21.41
C PRO A 74 -14.43 4.37 -21.06
N GLY A 75 -13.10 4.54 -20.83
CA GLY A 75 -12.49 5.81 -20.48
C GLY A 75 -12.70 6.29 -19.05
N ARG A 76 -13.31 5.48 -18.17
CA ARG A 76 -13.41 5.79 -16.74
C ARG A 76 -12.13 5.43 -15.99
N ASP A 77 -11.95 6.07 -14.84
CA ASP A 77 -10.84 5.76 -13.94
C ASP A 77 -11.01 4.36 -13.33
N LEU A 78 -10.08 3.46 -13.67
CA LEU A 78 -10.05 2.09 -13.16
C LEU A 78 -9.45 2.00 -11.75
N ALA A 79 -8.77 3.05 -11.25
CA ALA A 79 -8.30 3.07 -9.88
C ALA A 79 -9.47 3.03 -8.88
N THR A 80 -10.56 3.76 -9.17
CA THR A 80 -11.77 3.70 -8.35
C THR A 80 -12.38 2.29 -8.30
N ALA A 81 -12.36 1.55 -9.42
CA ALA A 81 -12.83 0.16 -9.48
C ALA A 81 -11.94 -0.77 -8.65
N LEU A 82 -10.61 -0.58 -8.71
CA LEU A 82 -9.65 -1.34 -7.90
C LEU A 82 -9.87 -1.08 -6.41
N HIS A 83 -10.08 0.18 -6.01
CA HIS A 83 -10.36 0.52 -4.62
C HIS A 83 -11.63 -0.16 -4.12
N GLN A 84 -12.69 -0.19 -4.93
CA GLN A 84 -13.92 -0.91 -4.61
C GLN A 84 -13.65 -2.40 -4.35
N LEU A 85 -12.97 -3.10 -5.26
CA LEU A 85 -12.58 -4.50 -5.05
C LEU A 85 -11.71 -4.70 -3.82
N THR A 86 -10.74 -3.80 -3.59
CA THR A 86 -9.83 -3.85 -2.44
C THR A 86 -10.58 -3.69 -1.12
N ASP A 87 -11.60 -2.85 -1.07
CA ASP A 87 -12.44 -2.69 0.12
C ASP A 87 -13.19 -3.98 0.47
N TYR A 88 -13.61 -4.74 -0.53
CA TYR A 88 -14.38 -5.97 -0.34
C TYR A 88 -13.56 -7.27 -0.38
N THR A 89 -12.21 -7.22 -0.42
CA THR A 89 -11.37 -8.44 -0.53
C THR A 89 -11.69 -9.51 0.50
N LEU A 90 -11.97 -9.12 1.76
CA LEU A 90 -12.37 -10.07 2.81
C LEU A 90 -13.70 -10.79 2.49
N LYS A 91 -14.64 -10.09 1.86
CA LYS A 91 -15.93 -10.64 1.46
C LYS A 91 -15.83 -11.50 0.20
N LEU A 92 -14.83 -11.23 -0.60
CA LEU A 92 -14.47 -12.01 -1.78
C LEU A 92 -13.55 -13.20 -1.43
N GLU A 93 -13.34 -13.49 -0.15
CA GLU A 93 -12.47 -14.55 0.37
C GLU A 93 -10.99 -14.35 -0.01
N ASN A 94 -10.53 -13.09 -0.07
CA ASN A 94 -9.14 -12.71 -0.41
C ASN A 94 -8.65 -13.37 -1.71
N PRO A 95 -9.26 -13.10 -2.86
CA PRO A 95 -8.84 -13.70 -4.11
C PRO A 95 -7.40 -13.25 -4.46
N PRO A 96 -6.58 -14.12 -5.07
CA PRO A 96 -5.21 -13.77 -5.43
C PRO A 96 -5.08 -12.74 -6.54
N LEU A 97 -6.16 -12.47 -7.27
CA LEU A 97 -6.20 -11.47 -8.34
C LEU A 97 -7.40 -10.53 -8.17
N LEU A 98 -7.17 -9.24 -8.41
CA LEU A 98 -8.19 -8.22 -8.55
C LEU A 98 -8.12 -7.68 -9.98
N VAL A 99 -9.21 -7.81 -10.73
CA VAL A 99 -9.23 -7.43 -12.13
C VAL A 99 -10.20 -6.29 -12.35
N VAL A 100 -9.76 -5.25 -13.01
CA VAL A 100 -10.59 -4.11 -13.39
C VAL A 100 -10.59 -3.92 -14.89
N SER A 101 -11.77 -3.63 -15.45
CA SER A 101 -11.92 -3.50 -16.90
C SER A 101 -12.88 -2.37 -17.27
N ASP A 102 -12.57 -1.68 -18.37
CA ASP A 102 -13.50 -0.76 -19.02
C ASP A 102 -13.92 -1.26 -20.42
N ARG A 103 -13.78 -2.55 -20.70
CA ARG A 103 -14.02 -3.25 -21.96
C ARG A 103 -12.96 -2.99 -23.05
N GLU A 104 -12.26 -1.86 -23.02
CA GLU A 104 -11.14 -1.56 -23.90
C GLU A 104 -9.81 -1.98 -23.29
N ARG A 105 -9.74 -1.96 -21.96
CA ARG A 105 -8.56 -2.33 -21.16
C ARG A 105 -8.96 -3.28 -20.04
N ILE A 106 -8.12 -4.26 -19.80
CA ILE A 106 -8.19 -5.20 -18.68
C ILE A 106 -6.91 -5.07 -17.89
N ILE A 107 -7.00 -4.66 -16.63
CA ILE A 107 -5.85 -4.56 -15.74
C ILE A 107 -5.97 -5.64 -14.66
N ILE A 108 -4.97 -6.51 -14.60
CA ILE A 108 -4.88 -7.60 -13.65
C ILE A 108 -3.93 -7.16 -12.54
N HIS A 109 -4.45 -6.95 -11.33
CA HIS A 109 -3.68 -6.68 -10.13
C HIS A 109 -3.45 -7.97 -9.36
N THR A 110 -2.22 -8.14 -8.84
CA THR A 110 -1.85 -9.31 -8.03
C THR A 110 -2.04 -8.99 -6.55
N ALA A 111 -2.82 -9.82 -5.85
CA ALA A 111 -3.16 -9.66 -4.43
C ALA A 111 -2.70 -10.86 -3.59
N PHE A 112 -1.61 -11.51 -3.98
CA PHE A 112 -1.01 -12.62 -3.23
C PHE A 112 -0.43 -12.14 -1.90
N THR A 113 -0.80 -12.81 -0.82
CA THR A 113 -0.29 -12.46 0.52
C THR A 113 1.23 -12.56 0.58
N GLY A 114 1.90 -11.47 0.97
CA GLY A 114 3.35 -11.40 1.07
C GLY A 114 4.08 -11.16 -0.25
N TYR A 115 3.35 -10.80 -1.31
CA TYR A 115 3.90 -10.43 -2.60
C TYR A 115 3.46 -9.00 -2.97
N PRO A 116 4.25 -8.29 -3.78
CA PRO A 116 3.84 -6.99 -4.31
C PRO A 116 2.68 -7.11 -5.31
N ASP A 117 2.01 -5.98 -5.57
CA ASP A 117 1.14 -5.88 -6.73
C ASP A 117 2.00 -5.63 -7.98
N GLU A 118 1.86 -6.49 -8.99
CA GLU A 118 2.47 -6.34 -10.31
C GLU A 118 1.37 -6.23 -11.37
N PRO A 119 0.83 -5.01 -11.58
CA PRO A 119 -0.29 -4.82 -12.51
C PRO A 119 0.12 -5.13 -13.95
N ARG A 120 -0.77 -5.85 -14.66
CA ARG A 120 -0.61 -6.17 -16.08
C ARG A 120 -1.79 -5.62 -16.85
N GLU A 121 -1.57 -4.60 -17.68
CA GLU A 121 -2.57 -4.08 -18.59
C GLU A 121 -2.58 -4.86 -19.89
N ILE A 122 -3.76 -5.24 -20.36
CA ILE A 122 -4.00 -5.85 -21.67
C ILE A 122 -5.11 -5.05 -22.35
N ARG A 123 -4.80 -4.50 -23.50
CA ARG A 123 -5.81 -3.81 -24.34
C ARG A 123 -6.54 -4.82 -25.22
N ILE A 124 -7.78 -4.50 -25.54
CA ILE A 124 -8.62 -5.38 -26.37
C ILE A 124 -7.95 -5.72 -27.69
N GLU A 125 -7.25 -4.78 -28.32
CA GLU A 125 -6.54 -4.99 -29.59
C GLU A 125 -5.35 -5.97 -29.46
N GLU A 126 -4.78 -6.09 -28.26
CA GLU A 126 -3.69 -7.03 -27.99
C GLU A 126 -4.18 -8.49 -27.89
N LEU A 127 -5.48 -8.72 -27.87
CA LEU A 127 -6.05 -10.08 -27.79
C LEU A 127 -5.82 -10.93 -29.06
N VAL A 128 -5.29 -10.34 -30.14
CA VAL A 128 -4.77 -11.10 -31.29
C VAL A 128 -3.51 -11.89 -30.92
N ASP A 129 -2.78 -11.47 -29.88
CA ASP A 129 -1.59 -12.15 -29.39
C ASP A 129 -1.98 -13.38 -28.52
N PRO A 130 -1.54 -14.59 -28.88
CA PRO A 130 -1.79 -15.79 -28.08
C PRO A 130 -1.23 -15.71 -26.65
N GLU A 131 -0.11 -15.00 -26.43
CA GLU A 131 0.49 -14.85 -25.11
C GLU A 131 -0.41 -14.00 -24.19
N LYS A 132 -0.99 -12.92 -24.70
CA LYS A 132 -1.93 -12.08 -23.95
C LYS A 132 -3.21 -12.86 -23.57
N ARG A 133 -3.74 -13.64 -24.52
CA ARG A 133 -4.86 -14.54 -24.23
C ARG A 133 -4.51 -15.61 -23.19
N GLN A 134 -3.26 -16.12 -23.22
CA GLN A 134 -2.82 -17.11 -22.25
C GLN A 134 -2.71 -16.49 -20.84
N ILE A 135 -2.24 -15.26 -20.69
CA ILE A 135 -2.22 -14.51 -19.42
C ILE A 135 -3.65 -14.40 -18.88
N LEU A 136 -4.60 -13.94 -19.69
CA LEU A 136 -6.02 -13.88 -19.28
C LEU A 136 -6.58 -15.25 -18.93
N ARG A 137 -6.24 -16.29 -19.68
CA ARG A 137 -6.69 -17.66 -19.37
C ARG A 137 -6.22 -18.11 -17.99
N TRP A 138 -5.01 -17.75 -17.58
CA TRP A 138 -4.49 -18.06 -16.22
C TRP A 138 -5.27 -17.36 -15.11
N VAL A 139 -5.86 -16.18 -15.36
CA VAL A 139 -6.77 -15.53 -14.39
C VAL A 139 -7.91 -16.48 -13.99
N PHE A 140 -8.45 -17.21 -14.94
CA PHE A 140 -9.59 -18.12 -14.75
C PHE A 140 -9.20 -19.51 -14.28
N THR A 141 -8.03 -20.01 -14.69
CA THR A 141 -7.70 -21.44 -14.57
C THR A 141 -6.55 -21.74 -13.61
N ASP A 142 -5.55 -20.84 -13.52
CA ASP A 142 -4.36 -21.03 -12.68
C ASP A 142 -3.74 -19.67 -12.28
N PRO A 143 -4.35 -18.95 -11.34
CA PRO A 143 -3.84 -17.65 -10.88
C PRO A 143 -2.39 -17.70 -10.38
N GLN A 144 -1.92 -18.86 -9.91
CA GLN A 144 -0.55 -19.01 -9.40
C GLN A 144 0.53 -18.73 -10.46
N LYS A 145 0.20 -18.89 -11.75
CA LYS A 145 1.09 -18.53 -12.86
C LYS A 145 1.33 -17.02 -12.98
N LEU A 146 0.49 -16.22 -12.36
CA LEU A 146 0.58 -14.76 -12.37
C LEU A 146 1.22 -14.20 -11.08
N ARG A 147 1.55 -15.07 -10.12
CA ARG A 147 2.21 -14.64 -8.88
C ARG A 147 3.59 -14.05 -9.19
N PRO A 148 3.93 -12.89 -8.60
CA PRO A 148 5.26 -12.30 -8.69
C PRO A 148 6.37 -13.28 -8.30
N GLU A 149 7.52 -13.19 -8.94
CA GLU A 149 8.63 -14.10 -8.65
C GLU A 149 9.23 -13.89 -7.27
N LYS A 150 9.34 -12.62 -6.85
CA LYS A 150 9.93 -12.25 -5.55
C LYS A 150 8.83 -11.85 -4.57
N SER A 151 8.90 -12.39 -3.36
CA SER A 151 8.07 -11.91 -2.25
C SER A 151 8.53 -10.53 -1.76
N THR A 152 7.64 -9.77 -1.13
CA THR A 152 7.98 -8.50 -0.45
C THR A 152 9.15 -8.66 0.52
N ALA A 153 9.21 -9.77 1.25
CA ALA A 153 10.32 -10.07 2.14
C ALA A 153 11.65 -10.25 1.40
N ALA A 154 11.64 -10.94 0.24
CA ALA A 154 12.84 -11.15 -0.57
C ALA A 154 13.34 -9.82 -1.17
N ILE A 155 12.42 -8.99 -1.69
CA ILE A 155 12.75 -7.66 -2.23
C ILE A 155 13.33 -6.78 -1.13
N THR A 156 12.70 -6.76 0.04
CA THR A 156 13.16 -5.99 1.22
C THR A 156 14.56 -6.46 1.67
N ALA A 157 14.81 -7.76 1.70
CA ALA A 157 16.12 -8.31 2.07
C ALA A 157 17.21 -7.95 1.04
N GLU A 158 16.90 -7.96 -0.25
CA GLU A 158 17.81 -7.53 -1.31
C GLU A 158 18.14 -6.04 -1.19
N ALA A 159 17.14 -5.17 -0.99
CA ALA A 159 17.31 -3.75 -0.76
C ALA A 159 18.20 -3.47 0.46
N ALA A 160 17.91 -4.14 1.58
CA ALA A 160 18.71 -4.04 2.80
C ALA A 160 20.17 -4.48 2.56
N GLY A 161 20.38 -5.53 1.76
CA GLY A 161 21.73 -5.98 1.39
C GLY A 161 22.51 -4.93 0.60
N ARG A 162 21.89 -4.30 -0.41
CA ARG A 162 22.51 -3.24 -1.22
C ARG A 162 22.92 -2.03 -0.37
N PHE A 163 22.03 -1.54 0.51
CA PHE A 163 22.33 -0.40 1.40
C PHE A 163 23.34 -0.76 2.49
N ALA A 164 23.31 -1.97 3.04
CA ALA A 164 24.31 -2.44 4.00
C ALA A 164 25.70 -2.51 3.37
N GLY A 165 25.82 -2.91 2.11
CA GLY A 165 27.04 -2.88 1.33
C GLY A 165 27.60 -1.47 1.17
N LEU A 166 26.76 -0.49 0.83
CA LEU A 166 27.12 0.92 0.76
C LEU A 166 27.59 1.45 2.12
N ALA A 167 26.84 1.20 3.19
CA ALA A 167 27.20 1.62 4.54
C ALA A 167 28.55 1.06 4.96
N LYS A 168 28.81 -0.22 4.68
CA LYS A 168 30.08 -0.86 4.96
C LYS A 168 31.24 -0.20 4.21
N ALA A 169 31.10 -0.01 2.89
CA ALA A 169 32.12 0.62 2.05
C ALA A 169 32.44 2.07 2.50
N MET A 170 31.45 2.86 2.89
CA MET A 170 31.65 4.20 3.42
C MET A 170 32.40 4.20 4.76
N ARG A 171 32.04 3.30 5.68
CA ARG A 171 32.72 3.17 6.98
C ARG A 171 34.16 2.68 6.85
N GLU A 172 34.45 1.76 5.94
CA GLU A 172 35.82 1.30 5.65
C GLU A 172 36.72 2.43 5.14
N ARG A 173 36.13 3.50 4.58
CA ARG A 173 36.83 4.75 4.24
C ARG A 173 36.96 5.72 5.41
N GLY A 174 36.65 5.30 6.64
CA GLY A 174 36.79 6.09 7.86
C GLY A 174 35.65 7.06 8.16
N MET A 175 34.50 6.92 7.52
CA MET A 175 33.34 7.78 7.77
C MET A 175 32.62 7.36 9.06
N ASP A 176 32.06 8.35 9.76
CA ASP A 176 31.25 8.11 10.95
C ASP A 176 29.99 7.30 10.61
N GLY A 177 29.74 6.24 11.36
CA GLY A 177 28.67 5.28 11.08
C GLY A 177 27.26 5.88 11.20
N GLN A 178 27.02 6.79 12.15
CA GLN A 178 25.72 7.44 12.31
C GLN A 178 25.43 8.40 11.15
N ARG A 179 26.44 9.18 10.77
CA ARG A 179 26.33 10.08 9.60
C ARG A 179 26.06 9.33 8.31
N VAL A 180 26.75 8.19 8.09
CA VAL A 180 26.50 7.34 6.92
C VAL A 180 25.10 6.76 6.94
N ALA A 181 24.66 6.22 8.08
CA ALA A 181 23.33 5.66 8.20
C ALA A 181 22.23 6.70 7.95
N HIS A 182 22.35 7.90 8.56
CA HIS A 182 21.42 9.01 8.36
C HIS A 182 21.31 9.42 6.89
N PHE A 183 22.44 9.60 6.21
CA PHE A 183 22.47 9.92 4.77
C PHE A 183 21.80 8.84 3.93
N LEU A 184 22.09 7.56 4.20
CA LEU A 184 21.50 6.46 3.43
C LEU A 184 19.99 6.34 3.64
N VAL A 185 19.50 6.63 4.84
CA VAL A 185 18.05 6.68 5.12
C VAL A 185 17.39 7.85 4.38
N GLN A 186 18.03 9.02 4.30
CA GLN A 186 17.55 10.13 3.50
C GLN A 186 17.47 9.76 2.00
N CYS A 187 18.48 9.05 1.47
CA CYS A 187 18.46 8.56 0.09
C CYS A 187 17.33 7.54 -0.13
N LEU A 188 17.19 6.56 0.75
CA LEU A 188 16.16 5.54 0.68
C LEU A 188 14.76 6.18 0.70
N PHE A 189 14.56 7.16 1.58
CA PHE A 189 13.31 7.90 1.63
C PHE A 189 13.00 8.63 0.32
N CYS A 190 14.01 9.26 -0.31
CA CYS A 190 13.82 9.93 -1.61
C CYS A 190 13.39 8.93 -2.70
N ILE A 191 14.03 7.77 -2.76
CA ILE A 191 13.70 6.72 -3.73
C ILE A 191 12.25 6.24 -3.52
N PHE A 192 11.86 5.95 -2.26
CA PHE A 192 10.48 5.59 -1.92
C PHE A 192 9.50 6.71 -2.31
N ALA A 193 9.82 7.97 -1.99
CA ALA A 193 8.96 9.10 -2.29
C ALA A 193 8.77 9.34 -3.80
N GLU A 194 9.76 9.01 -4.62
CA GLU A 194 9.62 9.02 -6.09
C GLU A 194 8.64 7.96 -6.57
N ASP A 195 8.81 6.72 -6.14
CA ASP A 195 7.95 5.61 -6.54
C ASP A 195 6.49 5.81 -6.10
N GLU A 196 6.28 6.45 -4.94
CA GLU A 196 4.95 6.83 -4.44
C GLU A 196 4.41 8.14 -5.03
N ASN A 197 5.10 8.77 -5.98
CA ASN A 197 4.76 10.06 -6.57
C ASN A 197 4.59 11.20 -5.53
N LEU A 198 5.29 11.11 -4.41
CA LEU A 198 5.38 12.17 -3.40
C LEU A 198 6.49 13.17 -3.76
N LEU A 199 7.53 12.69 -4.45
CA LEU A 199 8.60 13.50 -5.01
C LEU A 199 8.42 13.52 -6.53
N PRO A 200 8.33 14.70 -7.18
CA PRO A 200 7.98 14.81 -8.60
C PRO A 200 9.12 14.37 -9.52
N GLY A 201 8.78 13.81 -10.68
CA GLY A 201 9.64 13.68 -11.84
C GLY A 201 10.89 12.82 -11.66
N SER A 202 10.91 11.87 -10.72
CA SER A 202 12.10 11.05 -10.42
C SER A 202 13.36 11.89 -10.19
N VAL A 203 13.21 13.00 -9.48
CA VAL A 203 14.23 14.04 -9.28
C VAL A 203 15.52 13.50 -8.66
N PHE A 204 15.41 12.60 -7.67
CA PHE A 204 16.59 12.00 -7.01
C PHE A 204 17.34 11.05 -7.95
N THR A 205 16.60 10.18 -8.64
CA THR A 205 17.14 9.26 -9.65
C THR A 205 17.82 10.03 -10.80
N GLU A 206 17.20 11.11 -11.28
CA GLU A 206 17.80 11.96 -12.32
C GLU A 206 19.04 12.73 -11.83
N ILE A 207 19.12 13.10 -10.56
CA ILE A 207 20.34 13.65 -9.96
C ILE A 207 21.49 12.64 -10.09
N LEU A 208 21.26 11.39 -9.68
CA LEU A 208 22.27 10.33 -9.73
C LEU A 208 22.70 10.04 -11.17
N LYS A 209 21.74 9.89 -12.09
CA LYS A 209 21.96 9.61 -13.51
C LYS A 209 22.74 10.73 -14.20
N SER A 210 22.32 11.99 -14.01
CA SER A 210 22.94 13.15 -14.69
C SER A 210 24.28 13.57 -14.10
N ALA A 211 24.60 13.12 -12.88
CA ALA A 211 25.93 13.30 -12.29
C ALA A 211 26.96 12.30 -12.89
N GLY A 212 26.51 11.14 -13.31
CA GLY A 212 27.39 10.07 -13.84
C GLY A 212 28.43 9.68 -12.79
N SER A 213 29.73 9.88 -13.08
CA SER A 213 30.84 9.62 -12.17
C SER A 213 31.29 10.84 -11.35
N ASP A 214 30.67 12.01 -11.52
CA ASP A 214 31.01 13.24 -10.81
C ASP A 214 30.37 13.28 -9.43
N ALA A 215 31.09 12.76 -8.44
CA ALA A 215 30.63 12.62 -7.07
C ALA A 215 30.41 13.98 -6.38
N ASP A 216 31.23 14.97 -6.68
CA ASP A 216 31.07 16.33 -6.11
C ASP A 216 29.80 17.02 -6.63
N LYS A 217 29.53 16.87 -7.91
CA LYS A 217 28.32 17.38 -8.56
C LYS A 217 27.07 16.70 -7.97
N ALA A 218 27.12 15.38 -7.79
CA ALA A 218 26.03 14.63 -7.16
C ALA A 218 25.79 15.10 -5.73
N GLY A 219 26.82 15.18 -4.90
CA GLY A 219 26.71 15.63 -3.51
C GLY A 219 26.10 17.02 -3.37
N LYS A 220 26.51 17.98 -4.21
CA LYS A 220 25.93 19.33 -4.23
C LYS A 220 24.46 19.35 -4.63
N ARG A 221 24.06 18.52 -5.58
CA ARG A 221 22.67 18.41 -6.04
C ARG A 221 21.77 17.72 -5.03
N ILE A 222 22.25 16.63 -4.43
CA ILE A 222 21.54 15.92 -3.33
C ILE A 222 21.34 16.89 -2.16
N ASN A 223 22.39 17.64 -1.77
CA ASN A 223 22.28 18.66 -0.71
C ASN A 223 21.18 19.69 -1.03
N LYS A 224 21.15 20.20 -2.27
CA LYS A 224 20.12 21.17 -2.69
C LYS A 224 18.71 20.56 -2.61
N LEU A 225 18.52 19.32 -3.05
CA LEU A 225 17.23 18.62 -2.94
C LEU A 225 16.80 18.46 -1.48
N PHE A 226 17.68 17.94 -0.61
CA PHE A 226 17.39 17.77 0.82
C PHE A 226 17.06 19.09 1.51
N THR A 227 17.75 20.19 1.12
CA THR A 227 17.46 21.54 1.61
C THR A 227 16.06 22.00 1.18
N ALA A 228 15.64 21.69 -0.05
CA ALA A 228 14.28 21.99 -0.50
C ALA A 228 13.23 21.20 0.30
N MET A 229 13.48 19.91 0.59
CA MET A 229 12.61 19.06 1.40
C MET A 229 12.50 19.50 2.86
N GLN A 230 13.51 20.22 3.37
CA GLN A 230 13.54 20.79 4.73
C GLN A 230 12.63 22.02 4.90
N GLN A 231 12.31 22.73 3.81
CA GLN A 231 11.61 24.02 3.87
C GLN A 231 10.11 23.85 4.15
N LYS A 232 9.63 24.35 5.31
CA LYS A 232 8.23 24.22 5.77
C LYS A 232 7.17 24.82 4.85
N ILE A 233 7.55 25.84 4.08
CA ILE A 233 6.65 26.52 3.13
C ILE A 233 6.66 25.83 1.75
N GLY A 234 7.43 24.75 1.60
CA GLY A 234 7.79 24.14 0.34
C GLY A 234 9.10 24.69 -0.21
N GLY A 235 9.82 23.85 -0.94
CA GLY A 235 11.08 24.21 -1.59
C GLY A 235 10.95 24.06 -3.10
N GLU A 236 12.02 24.47 -3.80
CA GLU A 236 12.11 24.35 -5.26
C GLU A 236 13.38 23.58 -5.63
N TYR A 237 13.26 22.68 -6.60
CA TYR A 237 14.40 22.02 -7.22
C TYR A 237 14.21 21.94 -8.74
N GLY A 238 15.02 22.70 -9.49
CA GLY A 238 14.80 22.89 -10.93
C GLY A 238 13.44 23.55 -11.18
N ASP A 239 12.63 22.93 -12.01
CA ASP A 239 11.27 23.37 -12.35
C ASP A 239 10.20 22.68 -11.49
N HIS A 240 10.60 22.01 -10.41
CA HIS A 240 9.71 21.23 -9.55
C HIS A 240 9.50 21.88 -8.19
N ASP A 241 8.24 21.98 -7.78
CA ASP A 241 7.87 22.30 -6.41
C ASP A 241 8.09 21.08 -5.53
N ILE A 242 8.91 21.22 -4.49
CA ILE A 242 9.22 20.15 -3.54
C ILE A 242 8.40 20.37 -2.27
N ALA A 243 7.53 19.42 -1.96
CA ALA A 243 6.77 19.47 -0.73
C ALA A 243 7.68 19.35 0.50
N TRP A 244 7.28 19.99 1.60
CA TRP A 244 7.94 19.80 2.88
C TRP A 244 7.67 18.38 3.41
N PHE A 245 8.73 17.72 3.84
CA PHE A 245 8.66 16.39 4.46
C PHE A 245 8.87 16.51 5.96
N ASN A 246 7.77 16.44 6.70
CA ASN A 246 7.77 16.49 8.16
C ASN A 246 8.26 15.14 8.73
N GLY A 247 8.91 15.16 9.87
CA GLY A 247 9.37 13.95 10.56
C GLY A 247 10.79 14.05 11.10
N GLY A 248 11.47 15.18 10.86
CA GLY A 248 12.82 15.42 11.36
C GLY A 248 13.94 14.92 10.45
N LEU A 249 13.64 13.98 9.53
CA LEU A 249 14.66 13.30 8.70
C LEU A 249 15.60 14.25 7.94
N PHE A 250 15.09 15.40 7.47
CA PHE A 250 15.86 16.42 6.73
C PHE A 250 16.27 17.60 7.59
N GLN A 251 16.09 17.58 8.93
CA GLN A 251 16.55 18.68 9.79
C GLN A 251 18.07 18.78 9.80
N THR A 252 18.75 17.65 9.77
CA THR A 252 20.21 17.57 9.65
C THR A 252 20.58 17.05 8.28
N ILE A 253 21.30 17.84 7.49
CA ILE A 253 21.79 17.46 6.16
C ILE A 253 23.31 17.38 6.23
N ALA A 254 23.84 16.16 6.11
CA ALA A 254 25.28 15.93 6.20
C ALA A 254 25.71 14.89 5.14
N ILE A 255 25.86 15.36 3.89
CA ILE A 255 26.27 14.48 2.79
C ILE A 255 27.73 14.04 3.03
N PRO A 256 28.00 12.71 3.12
CA PRO A 256 29.37 12.20 3.20
C PRO A 256 30.09 12.39 1.85
N PRO A 257 31.44 12.37 1.83
CA PRO A 257 32.20 12.33 0.58
C PRO A 257 31.83 11.09 -0.22
N LEU A 258 31.20 11.30 -1.39
CA LEU A 258 30.77 10.22 -2.29
C LEU A 258 31.89 9.83 -3.24
N THR A 259 31.85 8.60 -3.72
CA THR A 259 32.71 8.08 -4.80
C THR A 259 31.85 7.71 -6.00
N PRO A 260 32.43 7.57 -7.21
CA PRO A 260 31.71 7.08 -8.38
C PRO A 260 31.05 5.72 -8.16
N THR A 261 31.66 4.85 -7.36
CA THR A 261 31.10 3.54 -7.00
C THR A 261 29.85 3.68 -6.14
N ASP A 262 29.83 4.62 -5.17
CA ASP A 262 28.66 4.90 -4.35
C ASP A 262 27.49 5.42 -5.21
N LEU A 263 27.77 6.30 -6.17
CA LEU A 263 26.75 6.81 -7.09
C LEU A 263 26.16 5.70 -7.97
N THR A 264 27.00 4.82 -8.50
CA THR A 264 26.54 3.67 -9.30
C THR A 264 25.63 2.77 -8.46
N ALA A 265 26.02 2.47 -7.22
CA ALA A 265 25.23 1.62 -6.34
C ALA A 265 23.90 2.28 -5.89
N LEU A 266 23.91 3.58 -5.60
CA LEU A 266 22.69 4.35 -5.30
C LEU A 266 21.75 4.41 -6.51
N TYR A 267 22.29 4.65 -7.71
CA TYR A 267 21.51 4.67 -8.94
C TYR A 267 20.88 3.30 -9.23
N ALA A 268 21.65 2.23 -9.11
CA ALA A 268 21.13 0.87 -9.28
C ALA A 268 20.04 0.54 -8.24
N ALA A 269 20.18 1.01 -7.01
CA ALA A 269 19.12 0.85 -6.00
C ALA A 269 17.85 1.63 -6.38
N ALA A 270 17.97 2.82 -6.94
CA ALA A 270 16.83 3.65 -7.34
C ALA A 270 16.16 3.15 -8.64
N ALA A 271 16.95 2.69 -9.62
CA ALA A 271 16.43 2.35 -10.95
C ALA A 271 15.95 0.91 -11.11
N ASP A 272 16.50 -0.04 -10.33
CA ASP A 272 16.30 -1.48 -10.55
C ASP A 272 15.23 -2.10 -9.62
N MET A 273 14.66 -1.32 -8.69
CA MET A 273 13.76 -1.84 -7.67
C MET A 273 12.48 -1.01 -7.58
N ASP A 274 11.34 -1.66 -7.33
CA ASP A 274 10.09 -0.99 -6.97
C ASP A 274 9.99 -0.85 -5.44
N TRP A 275 10.19 0.38 -4.95
CA TRP A 275 10.21 0.69 -3.53
C TRP A 275 8.81 0.75 -2.89
N ARG A 276 7.75 0.79 -3.68
CA ARG A 276 6.36 0.64 -3.20
C ARG A 276 6.12 -0.72 -2.56
N ALA A 277 6.88 -1.73 -2.99
CA ALA A 277 6.79 -3.10 -2.50
C ALA A 277 7.65 -3.38 -1.25
N ILE A 278 8.48 -2.43 -0.81
CA ILE A 278 9.40 -2.62 0.32
C ILE A 278 8.63 -2.55 1.65
N ASP A 279 8.93 -3.48 2.57
CA ASP A 279 8.42 -3.43 3.93
C ASP A 279 9.09 -2.28 4.71
N PRO A 280 8.34 -1.36 5.34
CA PRO A 280 8.90 -0.24 6.09
C PRO A 280 9.86 -0.64 7.21
N THR A 281 9.78 -1.87 7.72
CA THR A 281 10.70 -2.39 8.73
C THR A 281 12.15 -2.48 8.26
N ILE A 282 12.42 -2.28 6.94
CA ILE A 282 13.76 -2.19 6.37
C ILE A 282 14.59 -1.10 7.05
N PHE A 283 13.98 0.02 7.44
CA PHE A 283 14.68 1.11 8.10
C PHE A 283 15.34 0.66 9.41
N GLY A 284 14.64 -0.17 10.20
CA GLY A 284 15.22 -0.77 11.41
C GLY A 284 16.39 -1.71 11.11
N THR A 285 16.22 -2.53 10.08
CA THR A 285 17.29 -3.45 9.64
C THR A 285 18.53 -2.69 9.15
N LEU A 286 18.35 -1.60 8.40
CA LEU A 286 19.45 -0.75 7.94
C LEU A 286 20.15 -0.05 9.10
N PHE A 287 19.39 0.43 10.08
CA PHE A 287 19.95 1.02 11.29
C PHE A 287 20.81 0.01 12.05
N GLU A 288 20.26 -1.17 12.33
CA GLU A 288 21.01 -2.23 13.02
C GLU A 288 22.31 -2.62 12.29
N ARG A 289 22.23 -2.83 10.97
CA ARG A 289 23.39 -3.21 10.15
C ARG A 289 24.36 -2.05 9.89
N GLY A 290 23.86 -0.82 9.93
CA GLY A 290 24.65 0.40 9.77
C GLY A 290 25.54 0.70 10.99
N LEU A 291 25.13 0.30 12.19
CA LEU A 291 25.89 0.48 13.42
C LEU A 291 27.07 -0.52 13.52
N ASP A 292 28.14 -0.07 14.18
CA ASP A 292 29.21 -0.96 14.60
C ASP A 292 28.65 -2.08 15.51
N PRO A 293 29.02 -3.36 15.30
CA PRO A 293 28.64 -4.46 16.20
C PRO A 293 28.87 -4.18 17.68
N ALA A 294 29.93 -3.44 18.03
CA ALA A 294 30.24 -3.03 19.40
C ALA A 294 29.24 -1.97 19.94
N ALA A 295 28.62 -1.18 19.09
CA ALA A 295 27.65 -0.16 19.47
C ALA A 295 26.21 -0.70 19.53
N ARG A 296 25.93 -1.88 18.98
CA ARG A 296 24.58 -2.47 18.94
C ARG A 296 24.09 -2.91 20.31
N ALA A 297 24.92 -3.64 21.05
CA ALA A 297 24.54 -4.21 22.35
C ALA A 297 24.14 -3.17 23.40
N PRO A 298 24.89 -2.06 23.59
CA PRO A 298 24.50 -0.99 24.52
C PRO A 298 23.22 -0.25 24.13
N LEU A 299 22.89 -0.21 22.84
CA LEU A 299 21.73 0.53 22.31
C LEU A 299 20.47 -0.34 22.23
N GLY A 300 20.53 -1.65 22.57
CA GLY A 300 19.39 -2.55 22.42
C GLY A 300 18.88 -2.69 21.00
N ALA A 301 19.72 -2.36 19.99
CA ALA A 301 19.35 -2.33 18.58
C ALA A 301 19.24 -3.76 18.03
N HIS A 302 18.13 -4.44 18.36
CA HIS A 302 17.77 -5.76 17.85
C HIS A 302 16.50 -5.65 17.01
N TYR A 303 16.58 -6.13 15.76
CA TYR A 303 15.40 -6.26 14.91
C TYR A 303 14.48 -7.36 15.44
N THR A 304 13.22 -7.01 15.66
CA THR A 304 12.17 -8.01 15.98
C THR A 304 11.36 -8.28 14.73
N ASP A 305 11.25 -9.54 14.36
CA ASP A 305 10.50 -9.95 13.16
C ASP A 305 9.00 -9.65 13.30
N THR A 306 8.35 -9.40 12.16
CA THR A 306 6.94 -8.99 12.10
C THR A 306 5.99 -10.04 12.68
N GLY A 307 6.32 -11.34 12.57
CA GLY A 307 5.52 -12.43 13.12
C GLY A 307 5.56 -12.46 14.65
N THR A 308 6.71 -12.16 15.24
CA THR A 308 6.85 -12.03 16.71
C THR A 308 6.11 -10.80 17.22
N ILE A 309 6.19 -9.68 16.53
CA ILE A 309 5.45 -8.46 16.87
C ILE A 309 3.93 -8.71 16.82
N ALA A 310 3.45 -9.40 15.79
CA ALA A 310 2.03 -9.73 15.63
C ALA A 310 1.47 -10.54 16.81
N LYS A 311 2.28 -11.41 17.44
CA LYS A 311 1.89 -12.18 18.65
C LYS A 311 1.61 -11.30 19.86
N LEU A 312 2.16 -10.08 19.91
CA LEU A 312 1.86 -9.10 20.96
C LEU A 312 0.69 -8.19 20.56
N ILE A 313 0.68 -7.70 19.32
CA ILE A 313 -0.37 -6.78 18.83
C ILE A 313 -1.74 -7.44 18.84
N HIS A 314 -1.82 -8.68 18.39
CA HIS A 314 -3.09 -9.39 18.30
C HIS A 314 -3.86 -9.47 19.64
N PRO A 315 -3.28 -9.99 20.75
CA PRO A 315 -3.99 -10.06 22.03
C PRO A 315 -4.16 -8.71 22.72
N LEU A 316 -3.28 -7.73 22.49
CA LEU A 316 -3.32 -6.45 23.20
C LEU A 316 -4.22 -5.40 22.51
N ILE A 317 -4.33 -5.43 21.20
CA ILE A 317 -5.05 -4.45 20.40
C ILE A 317 -6.24 -5.08 19.69
N THR A 318 -5.99 -6.09 18.82
CA THR A 318 -7.01 -6.61 17.92
C THR A 318 -8.13 -7.32 18.67
N VAL A 319 -7.80 -8.26 19.56
CA VAL A 319 -8.80 -9.08 20.30
C VAL A 319 -9.71 -8.20 21.17
N PRO A 320 -9.21 -7.30 22.03
CA PRO A 320 -10.08 -6.47 22.89
C PRO A 320 -10.99 -5.54 22.08
N LEU A 321 -10.46 -4.91 21.02
CA LEU A 321 -11.26 -3.99 20.20
C LEU A 321 -12.30 -4.74 19.37
N LEU A 322 -12.01 -5.92 18.85
CA LEU A 322 -13.00 -6.77 18.18
C LEU A 322 -14.09 -7.25 19.15
N ALA A 323 -13.74 -7.61 20.38
CA ALA A 323 -14.74 -7.97 21.40
C ALA A 323 -15.68 -6.79 21.73
N ALA A 324 -15.12 -5.58 21.88
CA ALA A 324 -15.93 -4.38 22.06
C ALA A 324 -16.83 -4.11 20.84
N TRP A 325 -16.29 -4.27 19.63
CA TRP A 325 -17.05 -4.14 18.39
C TRP A 325 -18.22 -5.13 18.31
N GLN A 326 -18.03 -6.39 18.68
CA GLN A 326 -19.13 -7.38 18.71
C GLN A 326 -20.29 -6.94 19.60
N THR A 327 -20.02 -6.28 20.73
CA THR A 327 -21.06 -5.71 21.58
C THR A 327 -21.83 -4.59 20.87
N VAL A 328 -21.11 -3.70 20.19
CA VAL A 328 -21.72 -2.60 19.40
C VAL A 328 -22.56 -3.15 18.25
N LYS A 329 -22.10 -4.20 17.57
CA LYS A 329 -22.85 -4.86 16.48
C LYS A 329 -24.22 -5.35 16.93
N THR A 330 -24.37 -5.82 18.14
CA THR A 330 -25.70 -6.25 18.64
C THR A 330 -26.69 -5.08 18.72
N VAL A 331 -26.22 -3.89 19.08
CA VAL A 331 -27.03 -2.67 19.09
C VAL A 331 -27.39 -2.23 17.68
N ILE A 332 -26.42 -2.28 16.75
CA ILE A 332 -26.62 -1.92 15.34
C ILE A 332 -27.64 -2.87 14.69
N ALA A 333 -27.52 -4.17 14.93
CA ALA A 333 -28.41 -5.18 14.38
C ALA A 333 -29.88 -4.98 14.79
N ALA A 334 -30.16 -4.44 15.97
CA ALA A 334 -31.51 -4.09 16.39
C ALA A 334 -32.14 -2.96 15.55
N GLY A 335 -31.32 -2.12 14.93
CA GLY A 335 -31.74 -1.06 14.00
C GLY A 335 -31.81 -1.48 12.52
N GLN A 336 -31.38 -2.69 12.20
CA GLN A 336 -31.29 -3.17 10.80
C GLN A 336 -32.67 -3.18 10.13
N GLY A 337 -32.74 -2.67 8.89
CA GLY A 337 -33.99 -2.56 8.13
C GLY A 337 -34.95 -1.46 8.60
N LYS A 338 -34.56 -0.66 9.61
CA LYS A 338 -35.33 0.48 10.09
C LYS A 338 -34.94 1.74 9.31
N GLY A 339 -35.92 2.61 9.07
CA GLY A 339 -35.66 3.88 8.36
C GLY A 339 -34.84 4.88 9.19
N PRO A 340 -34.12 5.82 8.55
CA PRO A 340 -33.20 6.78 9.21
C PRO A 340 -33.85 7.68 10.28
N ARG A 341 -35.18 7.81 10.26
CA ARG A 341 -35.94 8.65 11.23
C ARG A 341 -36.35 7.89 12.50
N THR A 342 -36.22 6.56 12.51
CA THR A 342 -36.63 5.73 13.67
C THR A 342 -35.64 5.88 14.82
N LYS A 343 -36.11 5.59 16.01
CA LYS A 343 -35.30 5.64 17.24
C LYS A 343 -34.19 4.60 17.19
N GLU A 344 -34.52 3.39 16.76
CA GLU A 344 -33.61 2.25 16.67
C GLU A 344 -32.46 2.54 15.70
N TYR A 345 -32.74 3.13 14.53
CA TYR A 345 -31.67 3.50 13.58
C TYR A 345 -30.76 4.60 14.14
N LYS A 346 -31.34 5.59 14.86
CA LYS A 346 -30.53 6.64 15.49
C LYS A 346 -29.64 6.10 16.61
N GLU A 347 -30.13 5.16 17.40
CA GLU A 347 -29.36 4.47 18.45
C GLU A 347 -28.24 3.62 17.81
N ALA A 348 -28.54 2.88 16.76
CA ALA A 348 -27.57 2.10 16.00
C ALA A 348 -26.45 2.98 15.42
N ARG A 349 -26.81 4.11 14.79
CA ARG A 349 -25.84 5.07 14.25
C ARG A 349 -25.00 5.71 15.38
N ALA A 350 -25.61 6.07 16.50
CA ALA A 350 -24.90 6.62 17.64
C ALA A 350 -23.90 5.61 18.24
N ALA A 351 -24.26 4.33 18.33
CA ALA A 351 -23.36 3.27 18.79
C ALA A 351 -22.16 3.10 17.85
N TYR A 352 -22.40 3.12 16.54
CA TYR A 352 -21.33 3.07 15.53
C TYR A 352 -20.36 4.25 15.67
N HIS A 353 -20.86 5.50 15.70
CA HIS A 353 -20.02 6.68 15.87
C HIS A 353 -19.29 6.70 17.22
N GLY A 354 -19.94 6.21 18.28
CA GLY A 354 -19.31 6.05 19.59
C GLY A 354 -18.11 5.10 19.54
N PHE A 355 -18.21 4.01 18.77
CA PHE A 355 -17.09 3.08 18.58
C PHE A 355 -15.97 3.70 17.73
N LEU A 356 -16.29 4.42 16.66
CA LEU A 356 -15.30 5.15 15.86
C LEU A 356 -14.56 6.19 16.72
N LEU A 357 -15.25 6.90 17.61
CA LEU A 357 -14.61 7.81 18.56
C LEU A 357 -13.69 7.06 19.54
N CYS A 358 -14.08 5.85 19.98
CA CYS A 358 -13.22 4.99 20.79
C CYS A 358 -11.92 4.64 20.04
N LEU A 359 -12.01 4.29 18.75
CA LEU A 359 -10.84 4.03 17.90
C LEU A 359 -9.98 5.29 17.72
N HIS A 360 -10.59 6.44 17.49
CA HIS A 360 -9.88 7.72 17.37
C HIS A 360 -9.07 8.06 18.63
N LEU A 361 -9.64 7.81 19.80
CA LEU A 361 -9.01 8.12 21.09
C LEU A 361 -8.07 7.02 21.60
N PHE A 362 -8.07 5.84 20.95
CA PHE A 362 -7.22 4.73 21.37
C PHE A 362 -5.73 5.08 21.17
N GLN A 363 -4.93 4.90 22.21
CA GLN A 363 -3.51 5.23 22.18
C GLN A 363 -2.66 3.98 22.41
N VAL A 364 -1.66 3.80 21.56
CA VAL A 364 -0.61 2.79 21.72
C VAL A 364 0.69 3.50 22.08
N LEU A 365 1.29 3.08 23.18
CA LEU A 365 2.60 3.58 23.62
C LEU A 365 3.62 2.45 23.61
N ASP A 366 4.71 2.66 22.87
CA ASP A 366 5.93 1.84 22.97
C ASP A 366 7.01 2.64 23.71
N PRO A 367 7.39 2.24 24.94
CA PRO A 367 8.32 2.99 25.76
C PRO A 367 9.79 2.81 25.35
N ALA A 368 10.09 1.95 24.36
CA ALA A 368 11.43 1.71 23.81
C ALA A 368 11.31 1.34 22.33
N CYS A 369 10.75 2.28 21.55
CA CYS A 369 10.23 1.96 20.22
C CYS A 369 11.30 1.67 19.16
N GLY A 370 12.58 1.95 19.43
CA GLY A 370 13.63 1.71 18.44
C GLY A 370 13.33 2.40 17.12
N SER A 371 13.37 1.63 16.02
CA SER A 371 13.02 2.08 14.68
C SER A 371 11.51 2.07 14.36
N GLY A 372 10.64 1.83 15.34
CA GLY A 372 9.20 1.97 15.20
C GLY A 372 8.44 0.77 14.63
N ASN A 373 9.04 -0.41 14.53
CA ASN A 373 8.41 -1.59 13.95
C ASN A 373 7.12 -2.00 14.67
N PHE A 374 7.11 -1.98 16.02
CA PHE A 374 5.90 -2.24 16.80
C PHE A 374 4.82 -1.18 16.57
N LEU A 375 5.22 0.10 16.51
CA LEU A 375 4.29 1.21 16.27
C LEU A 375 3.66 1.13 14.87
N TYR A 376 4.45 0.84 13.86
CA TYR A 376 3.96 0.65 12.49
C TYR A 376 2.93 -0.47 12.40
N LEU A 377 3.25 -1.66 12.94
CA LEU A 377 2.34 -2.80 12.90
C LEU A 377 1.09 -2.60 13.78
N ALA A 378 1.21 -1.87 14.88
CA ALA A 378 0.06 -1.48 15.71
C ALA A 378 -0.87 -0.52 14.95
N LEU A 379 -0.32 0.48 14.25
CA LEU A 379 -1.11 1.38 13.40
C LEU A 379 -1.81 0.61 12.29
N LYS A 380 -1.08 -0.30 11.62
CA LYS A 380 -1.68 -1.14 10.58
C LYS A 380 -2.84 -1.97 11.12
N ALA A 381 -2.70 -2.57 12.31
CA ALA A 381 -3.76 -3.36 12.93
C ALA A 381 -5.00 -2.52 13.27
N LEU A 382 -4.82 -1.27 13.74
CA LEU A 382 -5.93 -0.34 14.00
C LEU A 382 -6.65 0.05 12.70
N ARG A 383 -5.92 0.35 11.65
CA ARG A 383 -6.46 0.68 10.33
C ARG A 383 -7.25 -0.48 9.71
N ASP A 384 -6.69 -1.70 9.76
CA ASP A 384 -7.34 -2.91 9.27
C ASP A 384 -8.63 -3.21 10.05
N LEU A 385 -8.61 -3.01 11.37
CA LEU A 385 -9.77 -3.18 12.23
C LEU A 385 -10.85 -2.15 11.90
N GLU A 386 -10.52 -0.87 11.76
CA GLU A 386 -11.49 0.15 11.40
C GLU A 386 -12.11 -0.10 10.02
N LYS A 387 -11.32 -0.54 9.04
CA LYS A 387 -11.83 -0.97 7.74
C LYS A 387 -12.88 -2.08 7.89
N GLN A 388 -12.60 -3.10 8.72
CA GLN A 388 -13.55 -4.17 9.01
C GLN A 388 -14.83 -3.62 9.67
N VAL A 389 -14.71 -2.69 10.61
CA VAL A 389 -15.85 -2.04 11.29
C VAL A 389 -16.75 -1.31 10.29
N HIS A 390 -16.17 -0.56 9.35
CA HIS A 390 -16.93 0.11 8.30
C HIS A 390 -17.70 -0.87 7.43
N LEU A 391 -17.05 -1.94 6.97
CA LEU A 391 -17.67 -2.96 6.13
C LEU A 391 -18.83 -3.66 6.85
N GLU A 392 -18.63 -4.06 8.09
CA GLU A 392 -19.66 -4.76 8.87
C GLU A 392 -20.83 -3.84 9.25
N ALA A 393 -20.57 -2.55 9.54
CA ALA A 393 -21.63 -1.56 9.78
C ALA A 393 -22.49 -1.34 8.53
N GLN A 394 -21.86 -1.28 7.37
CA GLN A 394 -22.56 -1.16 6.08
C GLN A 394 -23.49 -2.36 5.81
N GLU A 395 -23.05 -3.57 6.12
CA GLU A 395 -23.86 -4.78 6.00
C GLU A 395 -25.09 -4.75 6.90
N LEU A 396 -24.98 -4.12 8.05
CA LEU A 396 -26.07 -3.91 8.99
C LEU A 396 -26.96 -2.70 8.62
N GLY A 397 -26.71 -2.03 7.48
CA GLY A 397 -27.53 -0.95 6.95
C GLY A 397 -27.21 0.45 7.50
N ILE A 398 -26.05 0.61 8.14
CA ILE A 398 -25.53 1.94 8.53
C ILE A 398 -24.72 2.52 7.36
N GLU A 399 -24.95 3.78 7.02
CA GLU A 399 -24.10 4.49 6.05
C GLU A 399 -22.66 4.57 6.59
N ALA A 400 -21.71 4.05 5.81
CA ALA A 400 -20.29 4.10 6.17
C ALA A 400 -19.75 5.54 6.11
N GLU A 401 -18.88 5.89 7.04
CA GLU A 401 -18.09 7.11 6.92
C GLU A 401 -16.97 6.91 5.91
N LEU A 402 -16.72 7.94 5.10
CA LEU A 402 -15.67 7.91 4.07
C LEU A 402 -14.27 8.16 4.68
N SER A 403 -14.19 8.82 5.82
CA SER A 403 -12.94 9.17 6.49
C SER A 403 -12.56 8.16 7.56
N MET A 404 -11.29 7.77 7.58
CA MET A 404 -10.73 6.95 8.66
C MET A 404 -10.50 7.80 9.91
N GLN A 405 -10.88 7.27 11.06
CA GLN A 405 -10.69 7.90 12.37
C GLN A 405 -9.37 7.52 13.02
N THR A 406 -8.83 6.33 12.68
CA THR A 406 -7.50 5.92 13.11
C THR A 406 -6.41 6.54 12.24
N GLY A 407 -5.22 6.70 12.79
CA GLY A 407 -4.08 7.28 12.08
C GLY A 407 -2.83 7.38 12.94
N PRO A 408 -1.77 8.05 12.45
CA PRO A 408 -0.52 8.21 13.20
C PRO A 408 -0.69 8.85 14.59
N HIS A 409 -1.78 9.61 14.81
CA HIS A 409 -2.10 10.20 16.13
C HIS A 409 -2.40 9.17 17.23
N ASN A 410 -2.76 7.93 16.85
CA ASN A 410 -2.98 6.83 17.78
C ASN A 410 -1.69 6.24 18.36
N ILE A 411 -0.54 6.58 17.76
CA ILE A 411 0.74 5.92 18.02
C ILE A 411 1.67 6.89 18.75
N ARG A 412 2.32 6.40 19.81
CA ARG A 412 3.31 7.14 20.60
C ARG A 412 4.53 6.26 20.86
N GLY A 413 5.72 6.83 20.68
CA GLY A 413 6.98 6.15 20.96
C GLY A 413 7.88 6.97 21.88
N ILE A 414 8.63 6.29 22.72
CA ILE A 414 9.74 6.86 23.48
C ILE A 414 11.01 6.15 23.04
N GLU A 415 12.02 6.92 22.64
CA GLU A 415 13.31 6.40 22.23
C GLU A 415 14.42 7.37 22.69
N ILE A 416 15.48 6.82 23.28
CA ILE A 416 16.63 7.62 23.76
C ILE A 416 17.55 8.00 22.60
N ASN A 417 17.69 7.10 21.63
CA ASN A 417 18.51 7.35 20.47
C ASN A 417 17.75 8.24 19.46
N GLU A 418 18.17 9.49 19.32
CA GLU A 418 17.52 10.46 18.43
C GLU A 418 17.39 9.96 17.00
N PHE A 419 18.40 9.26 16.48
CA PHE A 419 18.36 8.72 15.12
C PHE A 419 17.36 7.56 15.00
N ALA A 420 17.27 6.67 15.99
CA ALA A 420 16.25 5.62 15.99
C ALA A 420 14.84 6.22 16.10
N ALA A 421 14.66 7.31 16.86
CA ALA A 421 13.40 8.02 16.94
C ALA A 421 12.99 8.66 15.59
N GLU A 422 13.94 9.20 14.83
CA GLU A 422 13.68 9.68 13.46
C GLU A 422 13.26 8.54 12.53
N LEU A 423 13.94 7.39 12.61
CA LEU A 423 13.59 6.21 11.84
C LEU A 423 12.19 5.70 12.18
N ALA A 424 11.82 5.70 13.47
CA ALA A 424 10.49 5.30 13.90
C ALA A 424 9.40 6.15 13.23
N ARG A 425 9.61 7.48 13.16
CA ARG A 425 8.69 8.38 12.46
C ARG A 425 8.57 8.04 10.97
N VAL A 426 9.70 7.83 10.31
CA VAL A 426 9.73 7.47 8.87
C VAL A 426 9.06 6.12 8.64
N THR A 427 9.36 5.10 9.45
CA THR A 427 8.77 3.76 9.36
C THR A 427 7.25 3.81 9.48
N VAL A 428 6.74 4.50 10.51
CA VAL A 428 5.29 4.65 10.72
C VAL A 428 4.64 5.41 9.57
N TRP A 429 5.27 6.49 9.10
CA TRP A 429 4.71 7.30 8.03
C TRP A 429 4.67 6.58 6.69
N ILE A 430 5.77 5.91 6.29
CA ILE A 430 5.80 5.10 5.07
C ILE A 430 4.75 3.99 5.15
N GLY A 431 4.63 3.33 6.31
CA GLY A 431 3.62 2.30 6.51
C GLY A 431 2.19 2.82 6.37
N ASP A 432 1.91 4.03 6.88
CA ASP A 432 0.60 4.68 6.73
C ASP A 432 0.32 5.06 5.26
N ILE A 433 1.30 5.61 4.54
CA ILE A 433 1.20 5.91 3.11
C ILE A 433 0.88 4.64 2.31
N GLN A 434 1.63 3.57 2.52
CA GLN A 434 1.40 2.31 1.82
C GLN A 434 0.02 1.73 2.14
N TRP A 435 -0.41 1.81 3.40
CA TRP A 435 -1.75 1.36 3.78
C TRP A 435 -2.83 2.19 3.08
N CYS A 436 -2.72 3.52 3.10
CA CYS A 436 -3.65 4.43 2.43
C CYS A 436 -3.73 4.15 0.93
N ARG A 437 -2.58 4.00 0.25
CA ARG A 437 -2.52 3.68 -1.19
C ARG A 437 -3.21 2.37 -1.52
N ARG A 438 -2.88 1.30 -0.78
CA ARG A 438 -3.49 -0.03 -1.00
C ARG A 438 -4.99 -0.06 -0.76
N ASN A 439 -5.51 0.85 0.06
CA ASN A 439 -6.92 0.92 0.42
C ASN A 439 -7.65 2.13 -0.19
N GLY A 440 -7.06 2.83 -1.18
CA GLY A 440 -7.68 3.96 -1.86
C GLY A 440 -8.06 5.13 -0.96
N ARG A 441 -7.29 5.34 0.11
CA ARG A 441 -7.52 6.42 1.06
C ARG A 441 -6.59 7.59 0.79
N GLU A 442 -7.03 8.80 1.13
CA GLU A 442 -6.19 9.99 1.02
C GLU A 442 -4.97 9.89 1.94
N ILE A 443 -3.82 10.31 1.43
CA ILE A 443 -2.58 10.35 2.18
C ILE A 443 -2.50 11.69 2.92
N ALA A 444 -2.35 11.63 4.24
CA ALA A 444 -2.01 12.82 5.02
C ALA A 444 -0.57 13.24 4.67
N ARG A 445 -0.41 14.37 3.96
CA ARG A 445 0.91 14.91 3.59
C ARG A 445 1.71 15.42 4.77
N ASP A 446 1.07 15.66 5.90
CA ASP A 446 1.69 16.18 7.12
C ASP A 446 1.29 15.32 8.34
N PRO A 447 1.85 14.12 8.50
CA PRO A 447 1.60 13.32 9.68
C PRO A 447 2.31 13.97 10.88
N ILE A 448 1.53 14.48 11.83
CA ILE A 448 2.07 14.94 13.12
C ILE A 448 2.44 13.70 13.94
N LEU A 449 3.64 13.20 13.77
CA LEU A 449 4.24 12.18 14.63
C LEU A 449 4.89 12.89 15.82
N ARG A 450 4.24 12.79 16.98
CA ARG A 450 4.74 13.35 18.26
C ARG A 450 5.42 12.29 19.08
#